data_505d949c5a402167bb8e05c72d12e857
#
_entry.id   505d949c5a402167bb8e05c72d12e857
#
_cell.length_a   1.000
_cell.length_b   1.000
_cell.length_c   1.000
_cell.angle_alpha   90.00
_cell.angle_beta   90.00
_cell.angle_gamma   90.00
#
_symmetry.space_group_name_H-M   'P 1'
#
loop_
_entity.id
_entity.type
_entity.pdbx_description
1 polymer ?
#
loop_
_entity_poly.entity_id
_entity_poly.type
_entity_poly.pdbx_seq_one_letter_code
_entity_poly.pdbx_strand_id
1 'polypeptide(L)'
;MEGIERVCILVNEPQDSWEGLRSTLGLLVENLWGACFFIDTTIELPAEKSDEEFQENLEMLDDLEGECYTNVKANAERFEFLEYLSLEDMVEKIKTYQIIVPF
;
A
#
# COMPACT_ATOMS: atom_id res chain seq x y z
N MET A 1 12.16 -9.33 15.50
CA MET A 1 12.44 -10.75 15.44
C MET A 1 13.33 -11.06 14.25
N GLU A 2 14.31 -11.90 14.45
CA GLU A 2 15.18 -12.29 13.36
C GLU A 2 14.39 -13.02 12.29
N GLY A 3 14.72 -12.76 11.05
CA GLY A 3 14.06 -13.39 9.93
C GLY A 3 12.81 -12.67 9.42
N ILE A 4 12.34 -11.64 10.12
CA ILE A 4 11.23 -10.85 9.61
C ILE A 4 11.80 -9.69 8.80
N GLU A 5 11.49 -9.67 7.54
CA GLU A 5 11.91 -8.60 6.64
C GLU A 5 10.81 -7.58 6.47
N ARG A 6 11.20 -6.34 6.31
CA ARG A 6 10.27 -5.24 6.03
C ARG A 6 10.33 -4.96 4.54
N VAL A 7 9.22 -5.20 3.88
CA VAL A 7 9.11 -5.06 2.43
C VAL A 7 8.10 -3.97 2.11
N CYS A 8 8.44 -3.05 1.21
CA CYS A 8 7.45 -2.10 0.74
C CYS A 8 7.25 -2.23 -0.77
N ILE A 9 6.03 -2.03 -1.18
CA ILE A 9 5.64 -2.06 -2.58
C ILE A 9 5.31 -0.64 -2.99
N LEU A 10 5.91 -0.18 -4.09
CA LEU A 10 5.70 1.17 -4.59
C LEU A 10 4.81 1.11 -5.83
N VAL A 11 3.71 1.84 -5.79
CA VAL A 11 2.79 1.94 -6.92
C VAL A 11 2.82 3.39 -7.40
N ASN A 12 3.21 3.60 -8.66
CA ASN A 12 3.21 4.93 -9.24
C ASN A 12 2.44 5.01 -10.56
N GLU A 13 1.70 3.94 -10.88
CA GLU A 13 0.83 3.92 -12.05
C GLU A 13 -0.58 3.55 -11.59
N PRO A 14 -1.61 4.30 -12.00
CA PRO A 14 -2.97 4.07 -11.49
C PRO A 14 -3.47 2.64 -11.68
N GLN A 15 -3.18 2.04 -12.84
CA GLN A 15 -3.68 0.72 -13.18
C GLN A 15 -3.06 -0.40 -12.35
N ASP A 16 -1.97 -0.12 -11.63
CA ASP A 16 -1.31 -1.10 -10.79
C ASP A 16 -1.83 -1.10 -9.35
N SER A 17 -2.83 -0.26 -9.06
CA SER A 17 -3.33 -0.07 -7.70
C SER A 17 -3.86 -1.34 -7.06
N TRP A 18 -4.70 -2.07 -7.78
CA TRP A 18 -5.31 -3.29 -7.26
C TRP A 18 -4.25 -4.35 -6.98
N GLU A 19 -3.38 -4.61 -7.96
CA GLU A 19 -2.34 -5.62 -7.82
C GLU A 19 -1.31 -5.27 -6.75
N GLY A 20 -0.96 -4.00 -6.64
CA GLY A 20 -0.03 -3.54 -5.61
C GLY A 20 -0.55 -3.80 -4.21
N LEU A 21 -1.83 -3.50 -3.97
CA LEU A 21 -2.45 -3.76 -2.67
C LEU A 21 -2.54 -5.25 -2.38
N ARG A 22 -2.96 -6.05 -3.38
CA ARG A 22 -3.06 -7.50 -3.22
C ARG A 22 -1.69 -8.13 -2.96
N SER A 23 -0.66 -7.65 -3.62
CA SER A 23 0.69 -8.14 -3.40
C SER A 23 1.16 -7.86 -1.98
N THR A 24 0.81 -6.68 -1.45
CA THR A 24 1.15 -6.32 -0.08
C THR A 24 0.46 -7.26 0.91
N LEU A 25 -0.81 -7.58 0.68
CA LEU A 25 -1.53 -8.55 1.51
C LEU A 25 -0.83 -9.90 1.51
N GLY A 26 -0.35 -10.34 0.34
CA GLY A 26 0.37 -11.59 0.22
C GLY A 26 1.62 -11.65 1.08
N LEU A 27 2.34 -10.52 1.19
CA LEU A 27 3.52 -10.44 2.03
C LEU A 27 3.17 -10.69 3.50
N LEU A 28 2.08 -10.09 3.96
CA LEU A 28 1.67 -10.23 5.36
C LEU A 28 1.24 -11.66 5.69
N VAL A 29 0.60 -12.32 4.74
CA VAL A 29 0.21 -13.73 4.91
C VAL A 29 1.44 -14.62 5.03
N GLU A 30 2.56 -14.22 4.44
CA GLU A 30 3.82 -14.96 4.50
C GLU A 30 4.70 -14.56 5.68
N ASN A 31 4.14 -13.87 6.66
CA ASN A 31 4.86 -13.41 7.86
C ASN A 31 5.96 -12.39 7.58
N LEU A 32 5.80 -11.62 6.51
CA LEU A 32 6.67 -10.49 6.23
C LEU A 32 5.94 -9.21 6.64
N TRP A 33 6.68 -8.20 7.00
CA TRP A 33 6.08 -6.88 7.26
C TRP A 33 5.97 -6.16 5.91
N GLY A 34 4.77 -5.74 5.58
CA GLY A 34 4.50 -5.14 4.29
C GLY A 34 3.85 -3.77 4.39
N ALA A 35 4.21 -2.90 3.47
CA ALA A 35 3.55 -1.63 3.29
C ALA A 35 3.41 -1.35 1.81
N CYS A 36 2.36 -0.62 1.45
CA CYS A 36 2.10 -0.21 0.08
C CYS A 36 2.11 1.31 0.03
N PHE A 37 2.87 1.87 -0.90
CA PHE A 37 2.97 3.31 -1.08
C PHE A 37 2.45 3.68 -2.46
N PHE A 38 1.40 4.50 -2.50
CA PHE A 38 0.85 5.04 -3.75
C PHE A 38 1.47 6.42 -3.95
N ILE A 39 2.41 6.52 -4.88
CA ILE A 39 3.24 7.71 -5.07
C ILE A 39 2.86 8.44 -6.35
N ASP A 40 2.45 9.70 -6.20
CA ASP A 40 2.11 10.58 -7.32
C ASP A 40 1.09 9.96 -8.28
N THR A 41 0.18 9.16 -7.76
CA THR A 41 -0.79 8.45 -8.58
C THR A 41 -2.17 8.45 -7.94
N THR A 42 -3.20 8.49 -8.78
CA THR A 42 -4.55 8.18 -8.34
C THR A 42 -4.71 6.67 -8.28
N ILE A 43 -5.79 6.20 -7.68
CA ILE A 43 -6.10 4.77 -7.61
C ILE A 43 -7.15 4.46 -8.66
N GLU A 44 -6.81 3.55 -9.57
CA GLU A 44 -7.71 3.10 -10.62
C GLU A 44 -7.93 1.61 -10.46
N LEU A 45 -9.18 1.19 -10.44
CA LEU A 45 -9.53 -0.21 -10.24
C LEU A 45 -9.91 -0.86 -11.56
N PRO A 46 -9.67 -2.19 -11.69
CA PRO A 46 -10.17 -2.92 -12.87
C PRO A 46 -11.68 -2.78 -12.97
N ALA A 47 -12.22 -2.92 -14.19
CA ALA A 47 -13.64 -2.69 -14.45
C ALA A 47 -14.55 -3.57 -13.61
N GLU A 48 -14.13 -4.78 -13.28
CA GLU A 48 -14.93 -5.73 -12.50
C GLU A 48 -14.75 -5.56 -10.98
N LYS A 49 -13.94 -4.60 -10.53
CA LYS A 49 -13.70 -4.36 -9.11
C LYS A 49 -14.33 -3.05 -8.67
N SER A 50 -14.78 -3.01 -7.42
CA SER A 50 -15.44 -1.84 -6.86
C SER A 50 -14.59 -1.20 -5.78
N ASP A 51 -14.93 0.05 -5.43
CA ASP A 51 -14.32 0.76 -4.31
C ASP A 51 -14.50 -0.02 -3.01
N GLU A 52 -15.67 -0.66 -2.84
CA GLU A 52 -15.94 -1.46 -1.65
C GLU A 52 -14.97 -2.62 -1.51
N GLU A 53 -14.65 -3.30 -2.61
CA GLU A 53 -13.69 -4.39 -2.60
C GLU A 53 -12.29 -3.91 -2.27
N PHE A 54 -11.90 -2.77 -2.80
CA PHE A 54 -10.60 -2.17 -2.49
C PHE A 54 -10.54 -1.79 -1.00
N GLN A 55 -11.62 -1.20 -0.49
CA GLN A 55 -11.72 -0.83 0.91
C GLN A 55 -11.61 -2.06 1.83
N GLU A 56 -12.24 -3.16 1.45
CA GLU A 56 -12.15 -4.41 2.21
C GLU A 56 -10.73 -4.91 2.29
N ASN A 57 -9.97 -4.78 1.20
CA ASN A 57 -8.57 -5.17 1.19
C ASN A 57 -7.72 -4.26 2.09
N LEU A 58 -8.02 -2.97 2.13
CA LEU A 58 -7.33 -2.04 3.02
C LEU A 58 -7.60 -2.39 4.49
N GLU A 59 -8.84 -2.75 4.81
CA GLU A 59 -9.21 -3.13 6.16
C GLU A 59 -8.52 -4.42 6.57
N MET A 60 -8.45 -5.38 5.66
CA MET A 60 -7.75 -6.63 5.90
C MET A 60 -6.25 -6.38 6.14
N LEU A 61 -5.67 -5.49 5.37
CA LEU A 61 -4.27 -5.12 5.52
C LEU A 61 -4.03 -4.51 6.90
N ASP A 62 -4.92 -3.63 7.34
CA ASP A 62 -4.83 -3.01 8.66
C ASP A 62 -4.95 -4.05 9.77
N ASP A 63 -5.87 -5.00 9.62
CA ASP A 63 -6.05 -6.08 10.59
C ASP A 63 -4.79 -6.95 10.72
N LEU A 64 -4.04 -7.08 9.65
CA LEU A 64 -2.79 -7.83 9.65
C LEU A 64 -1.58 -6.96 10.01
N GLU A 65 -1.83 -5.73 10.48
CA GLU A 65 -0.82 -4.78 10.90
C GLU A 65 0.08 -4.29 9.77
N GLY A 66 -0.42 -4.33 8.54
CA GLY A 66 0.24 -3.72 7.41
C GLY A 66 -0.05 -2.24 7.35
N GLU A 67 0.67 -1.54 6.48
CA GLU A 67 0.54 -0.09 6.34
C GLU A 67 0.30 0.28 4.88
N CYS A 68 -0.45 1.35 4.67
CA CYS A 68 -0.74 1.83 3.33
C CYS A 68 -0.75 3.35 3.32
N TYR A 69 0.02 3.95 2.43
CA TYR A 69 0.21 5.40 2.39
C TYR A 69 0.05 5.94 0.98
N THR A 70 -0.33 7.21 0.92
CA THR A 70 -0.42 7.94 -0.35
C THR A 70 0.00 9.40 -0.12
N ASN A 71 0.62 10.00 -1.13
CA ASN A 71 0.89 11.44 -1.10
C ASN A 71 -0.14 12.22 -1.92
N VAL A 72 -1.23 11.58 -2.33
CA VAL A 72 -2.33 12.24 -3.03
C VAL A 72 -3.52 12.29 -2.09
N LYS A 73 -3.90 13.49 -1.66
CA LYS A 73 -4.96 13.67 -0.67
C LYS A 73 -6.29 13.06 -1.10
N ALA A 74 -6.62 13.15 -2.38
CA ALA A 74 -7.87 12.59 -2.87
C ALA A 74 -7.99 11.08 -2.62
N ASN A 75 -6.87 10.35 -2.67
CA ASN A 75 -6.89 8.94 -2.36
C ASN A 75 -7.22 8.68 -0.89
N ALA A 76 -6.61 9.46 0.00
CA ALA A 76 -6.85 9.31 1.43
C ALA A 76 -8.28 9.70 1.81
N GLU A 77 -8.89 10.61 1.05
CA GLU A 77 -10.29 11.00 1.25
C GLU A 77 -11.26 9.95 0.72
N ARG A 78 -10.84 9.21 -0.30
CA ARG A 78 -11.66 8.19 -0.94
C ARG A 78 -11.75 6.91 -0.12
N PHE A 79 -10.68 6.56 0.57
CA PHE A 79 -10.58 5.29 1.30
C PHE A 79 -10.13 5.49 2.74
N GLU A 80 -10.68 4.70 3.65
CA GLU A 80 -10.19 4.62 5.02
C GLU A 80 -8.99 3.69 5.08
N PHE A 81 -8.15 3.86 6.09
CA PHE A 81 -6.92 3.08 6.30
C PHE A 81 -5.86 3.31 5.21
N LEU A 82 -6.03 4.35 4.42
CA LEU A 82 -5.04 4.81 3.47
C LEU A 82 -4.59 6.18 3.97
N GLU A 83 -3.42 6.22 4.57
CA GLU A 83 -2.96 7.42 5.26
C GLU A 83 -2.20 8.36 4.33
N TYR A 84 -2.50 9.65 4.43
CA TYR A 84 -1.77 10.65 3.67
C TYR A 84 -0.43 10.96 4.32
N LEU A 85 0.62 10.99 3.52
CA LEU A 85 1.92 11.50 3.91
C LEU A 85 2.44 12.39 2.79
N SER A 86 3.21 13.42 3.15
CA SER A 86 3.91 14.19 2.13
C SER A 86 4.94 13.28 1.45
N LEU A 87 5.38 13.66 0.27
CA LEU A 87 6.40 12.87 -0.43
C LEU A 87 7.67 12.76 0.42
N GLU A 88 8.06 13.83 1.11
CA GLU A 88 9.24 13.80 1.97
C GLU A 88 9.10 12.77 3.09
N ASP A 89 7.94 12.75 3.75
CA ASP A 89 7.69 11.80 4.83
C ASP A 89 7.61 10.38 4.31
N MET A 90 7.05 10.18 3.11
CA MET A 90 7.01 8.87 2.48
C MET A 90 8.42 8.35 2.23
N VAL A 91 9.29 9.19 1.70
CA VAL A 91 10.68 8.79 1.42
C VAL A 91 11.38 8.38 2.71
N GLU A 92 11.17 9.12 3.80
CA GLU A 92 11.78 8.75 5.08
C GLU A 92 11.26 7.40 5.57
N LYS A 93 9.98 7.13 5.39
CA LYS A 93 9.42 5.84 5.76
C LYS A 93 9.97 4.71 4.90
N ILE A 94 10.04 4.93 3.60
CA ILE A 94 10.55 3.93 2.65
C ILE A 94 11.96 3.51 3.02
N LYS A 95 12.78 4.43 3.49
CA LYS A 95 14.16 4.14 3.89
C LYS A 95 14.24 3.14 5.04
N THR A 96 13.18 2.95 5.80
CA THR A 96 13.17 2.00 6.91
C THR A 96 12.92 0.56 6.46
N TYR A 97 12.61 0.36 5.19
CA TYR A 97 12.32 -0.97 4.65
C TYR A 97 13.56 -1.59 4.04
N GLN A 98 13.70 -2.90 4.23
CA GLN A 98 14.88 -3.64 3.76
C GLN A 98 14.78 -3.97 2.28
N ILE A 99 13.57 -4.21 1.81
CA ILE A 99 13.32 -4.56 0.41
C ILE A 99 12.30 -3.59 -0.16
N ILE A 100 12.62 -3.00 -1.30
CA ILE A 100 11.74 -2.07 -1.99
C ILE A 100 11.41 -2.66 -3.35
N VAL A 101 10.12 -2.88 -3.59
CA VAL A 101 9.64 -3.49 -4.83
C VAL A 101 8.86 -2.45 -5.63
N PRO A 102 9.43 -1.89 -6.70
CA PRO A 102 8.68 -1.03 -7.61
C PRO A 102 7.73 -1.91 -8.43
N PHE A 103 6.53 -1.41 -8.59
CA PHE A 103 5.48 -2.23 -9.22
C PHE A 103 5.25 -1.83 -10.67
#